data_3bfafbe2744016e9448bb74a576de929
#
_entry.id   3bfafbe2744016e9448bb74a576de929
#
_cell.length_a   1.000
_cell.length_b   1.000
_cell.length_c   1.000
_cell.angle_alpha   90.00
_cell.angle_beta   90.00
_cell.angle_gamma   90.00
#
_symmetry.space_group_name_H-M   'P 1'
#
loop_
_entity.id
_entity.type
_entity.pdbx_description
1 polymer ?
#
loop_
_entity_poly.entity_id
_entity_poly.type
_entity_poly.pdbx_seq_one_letter_code
_entity_poly.pdbx_strand_id
1 'polypeptide(L)'
;MEEVKPIIEESWLEVLKSEFESEYFANLKSFLVEERKHYQCFPKGKDIFSAFWHTPFHDVKVVILGQDPYHGVGQAHGLCFSVPEGIPCPPSLVNIFKEINSDLGCNIPSTCGTLTGWAKQGVFLLNTTLTVRAHYAGSHIIIKY
;
A
#
# COMPACT_ATOMS: atom_id res chain seq x y z
N MET A 1 21.40 -3.14 20.09
CA MET A 1 20.08 -3.34 19.49
C MET A 1 20.30 -3.57 18.00
N GLU A 2 19.91 -4.73 17.52
CA GLU A 2 19.96 -4.98 16.08
C GLU A 2 19.06 -3.94 15.36
N GLU A 3 19.65 -3.24 14.43
CA GLU A 3 18.99 -2.30 13.55
C GLU A 3 18.05 -3.11 12.63
N VAL A 4 16.78 -3.22 13.01
CA VAL A 4 15.80 -3.92 12.18
C VAL A 4 15.56 -3.09 10.93
N LYS A 5 16.29 -3.40 9.88
CA LYS A 5 16.08 -2.81 8.55
C LYS A 5 14.73 -3.24 8.00
N PRO A 6 14.01 -2.37 7.28
CA PRO A 6 12.78 -2.77 6.62
C PRO A 6 13.08 -3.87 5.59
N ILE A 7 12.24 -4.90 5.56
CA ILE A 7 12.31 -5.94 4.53
C ILE A 7 11.62 -5.38 3.29
N ILE A 8 12.42 -4.85 2.38
CA ILE A 8 11.98 -4.24 1.12
C ILE A 8 12.84 -4.79 -0.03
N GLU A 9 12.33 -4.72 -1.25
CA GLU A 9 13.06 -5.16 -2.44
C GLU A 9 14.37 -4.36 -2.62
N GLU A 10 15.44 -5.02 -3.03
CA GLU A 10 16.83 -4.53 -2.95
C GLU A 10 17.05 -3.21 -3.71
N SER A 11 16.50 -3.07 -4.91
CA SER A 11 16.65 -1.86 -5.72
C SER A 11 16.02 -0.62 -5.06
N TRP A 12 14.92 -0.81 -4.33
CA TRP A 12 14.30 0.23 -3.51
C TRP A 12 15.06 0.51 -2.23
N LEU A 13 15.63 -0.54 -1.61
CA LEU A 13 16.45 -0.36 -0.42
C LEU A 13 17.65 0.54 -0.69
N GLU A 14 18.29 0.39 -1.85
CA GLU A 14 19.41 1.23 -2.26
C GLU A 14 18.99 2.71 -2.42
N VAL A 15 17.88 2.96 -3.12
CA VAL A 15 17.36 4.31 -3.40
C VAL A 15 16.86 5.01 -2.14
N LEU A 16 16.23 4.27 -1.22
CA LEU A 16 15.57 4.80 -0.03
C LEU A 16 16.41 4.67 1.24
N LYS A 17 17.67 4.30 1.13
CA LYS A 17 18.56 4.07 2.29
C LYS A 17 18.58 5.26 3.23
N SER A 18 18.76 6.46 2.73
CA SER A 18 18.81 7.70 3.53
C SER A 18 17.49 7.95 4.28
N GLU A 19 16.36 7.59 3.68
CA GLU A 19 15.04 7.72 4.30
C GLU A 19 14.88 6.75 5.47
N PHE A 20 15.31 5.51 5.29
CA PHE A 20 15.24 4.48 6.34
C PHE A 20 16.21 4.74 7.52
N GLU A 21 17.31 5.47 7.27
CA GLU A 21 18.28 5.88 8.30
C GLU A 21 17.90 7.19 8.99
N SER A 22 16.81 7.84 8.57
CA SER A 22 16.37 9.12 9.12
C SER A 22 15.70 8.99 10.50
N GLU A 23 15.76 10.07 11.28
CA GLU A 23 15.11 10.15 12.59
C GLU A 23 13.58 10.01 12.48
N TYR A 24 12.97 10.63 11.45
CA TYR A 24 11.53 10.54 11.28
C TYR A 24 11.08 9.10 11.03
N PHE A 25 11.86 8.31 10.28
CA PHE A 25 11.54 6.91 10.02
C PHE A 25 11.65 6.06 11.29
N ALA A 26 12.66 6.32 12.12
CA ALA A 26 12.80 5.68 13.43
C ALA A 26 11.59 5.99 14.34
N ASN A 27 11.14 7.24 14.34
CA ASN A 27 9.96 7.67 15.09
C ASN A 27 8.68 7.01 14.56
N LEU A 28 8.50 6.95 13.24
CA LEU A 28 7.39 6.26 12.58
C LEU A 28 7.33 4.78 12.96
N LYS A 29 8.47 4.11 12.93
CA LYS A 29 8.59 2.71 13.30
C LYS A 29 8.19 2.49 14.77
N SER A 30 8.71 3.32 15.67
CA SER A 30 8.38 3.27 17.10
C SER A 30 6.88 3.50 17.34
N PHE A 31 6.29 4.47 16.67
CA PHE A 31 4.86 4.71 16.69
C PHE A 31 4.08 3.46 16.25
N LEU A 32 4.41 2.87 15.11
CA LEU A 32 3.67 1.73 14.58
C LEU A 32 3.79 0.49 15.46
N VAL A 33 4.94 0.27 16.07
CA VAL A 33 5.15 -0.81 17.04
C VAL A 33 4.23 -0.62 18.26
N GLU A 34 4.15 0.59 18.79
CA GLU A 34 3.28 0.90 19.94
C GLU A 34 1.81 0.82 19.57
N GLU A 35 1.43 1.39 18.42
CA GLU A 35 0.07 1.36 17.91
C GLU A 35 -0.48 -0.06 17.78
N ARG A 36 0.33 -0.99 17.27
CA ARG A 36 -0.05 -2.39 17.08
C ARG A 36 -0.20 -3.20 18.36
N LYS A 37 0.30 -2.72 19.49
CA LYS A 37 0.04 -3.34 20.79
C LYS A 37 -1.39 -3.10 21.28
N HIS A 38 -1.98 -1.98 20.88
CA HIS A 38 -3.28 -1.52 21.36
C HIS A 38 -4.39 -1.66 20.33
N TYR A 39 -4.06 -1.63 19.04
CA TYR A 39 -5.02 -1.58 17.95
C TYR A 39 -4.66 -2.54 16.83
N GLN A 40 -5.69 -3.05 16.18
CA GLN A 40 -5.51 -3.75 14.92
C GLN A 40 -5.21 -2.72 13.82
N CYS A 41 -4.13 -2.95 13.05
CA CYS A 41 -3.72 -2.08 11.97
C CYS A 41 -3.61 -2.85 10.66
N PHE A 42 -3.94 -2.19 9.56
CA PHE A 42 -3.86 -2.72 8.22
C PHE A 42 -2.86 -1.95 7.36
N PRO A 43 -2.29 -2.60 6.33
CA PRO A 43 -2.27 -4.04 6.09
C PRO A 43 -1.47 -4.82 7.15
N LYS A 44 -1.40 -6.14 7.03
CA LYS A 44 -0.49 -6.96 7.85
C LYS A 44 0.96 -6.50 7.64
N GLY A 45 1.81 -6.68 8.65
CA GLY A 45 3.20 -6.20 8.61
C GLY A 45 3.98 -6.64 7.37
N LYS A 46 3.80 -7.90 6.95
CA LYS A 46 4.44 -8.45 5.75
C LYS A 46 3.99 -7.78 4.44
N ASP A 47 2.84 -7.13 4.43
CA ASP A 47 2.22 -6.56 3.24
C ASP A 47 2.43 -5.03 3.12
N ILE A 48 3.01 -4.37 4.14
CA ILE A 48 3.20 -2.90 4.13
C ILE A 48 3.98 -2.43 2.91
N PHE A 49 5.00 -3.17 2.51
CA PHE A 49 5.88 -2.84 1.39
C PHE A 49 5.59 -3.64 0.11
N SER A 50 4.39 -4.19 -0.04
CA SER A 50 4.04 -5.02 -1.21
C SER A 50 4.20 -4.30 -2.54
N ALA A 51 3.89 -2.99 -2.62
CA ALA A 51 4.09 -2.20 -3.84
C ALA A 51 5.55 -2.23 -4.32
N PHE A 52 6.49 -2.14 -3.40
CA PHE A 52 7.93 -2.18 -3.69
C PHE A 52 8.39 -3.56 -4.15
N TRP A 53 7.80 -4.63 -3.62
CA TRP A 53 8.13 -6.00 -4.02
C TRP A 53 7.57 -6.36 -5.40
N HIS A 54 6.36 -5.92 -5.72
CA HIS A 54 5.74 -6.21 -7.02
C HIS A 54 6.31 -5.38 -8.16
N THR A 55 6.81 -4.18 -7.86
CA THR A 55 7.33 -3.25 -8.87
C THR A 55 8.70 -2.75 -8.42
N PRO A 56 9.80 -3.49 -8.74
CA PRO A 56 11.16 -3.03 -8.49
C PRO A 56 11.42 -1.63 -9.06
N PHE A 57 12.36 -0.89 -8.50
CA PHE A 57 12.60 0.51 -8.85
C PHE A 57 12.80 0.73 -10.36
N HIS A 58 13.59 -0.12 -10.99
CA HIS A 58 13.91 0.00 -12.43
C HIS A 58 12.77 -0.43 -13.35
N ASP A 59 11.74 -1.10 -12.83
CA ASP A 59 10.59 -1.58 -13.59
C ASP A 59 9.42 -0.60 -13.55
N VAL A 60 9.49 0.47 -12.76
CA VAL A 60 8.43 1.47 -12.64
C VAL A 60 8.23 2.20 -13.96
N LYS A 61 7.01 2.14 -14.48
CA LYS A 61 6.55 2.86 -15.68
C LYS A 61 5.56 3.96 -15.34
N VAL A 62 4.69 3.71 -14.38
CA VAL A 62 3.64 4.63 -13.92
C VAL A 62 3.58 4.58 -12.40
N VAL A 63 3.40 5.73 -11.77
CA VAL A 63 3.15 5.84 -10.33
C VAL A 63 1.71 6.30 -10.10
N ILE A 64 0.97 5.52 -9.33
CA ILE A 64 -0.36 5.90 -8.84
C ILE A 64 -0.26 6.07 -7.33
N LEU A 65 -0.60 7.26 -6.84
CA LEU A 65 -0.63 7.58 -5.41
C LEU A 65 -2.06 7.52 -4.89
N GLY A 66 -2.31 6.60 -3.97
CA GLY A 66 -3.51 6.59 -3.14
C GLY A 66 -3.28 7.37 -1.84
N GLN A 67 -4.32 7.52 -1.04
CA GLN A 67 -4.25 8.25 0.22
C GLN A 67 -3.75 7.36 1.35
N ASP A 68 -4.57 6.45 1.84
CA ASP A 68 -4.27 5.49 2.89
C ASP A 68 -4.91 4.12 2.59
N PRO A 69 -4.50 3.05 3.28
CA PRO A 69 -5.08 1.73 3.05
C PRO A 69 -6.56 1.67 3.40
N TYR A 70 -7.27 0.73 2.79
CA TYR A 70 -8.62 0.38 3.25
C TYR A 70 -8.60 -0.06 4.71
N HIS A 71 -9.54 0.44 5.49
CA HIS A 71 -9.62 0.18 6.93
C HIS A 71 -10.55 -0.99 7.31
N GLY A 72 -11.19 -1.62 6.34
CA GLY A 72 -11.99 -2.83 6.52
C GLY A 72 -11.13 -4.10 6.63
N VAL A 73 -11.63 -5.08 7.37
CA VAL A 73 -10.93 -6.36 7.55
C VAL A 73 -10.73 -7.06 6.21
N GLY A 74 -9.51 -7.49 5.92
CA GLY A 74 -9.17 -8.27 4.74
C GLY A 74 -9.05 -7.49 3.43
N GLN A 75 -9.24 -6.16 3.43
CA GLN A 75 -9.22 -5.35 2.21
C GLN A 75 -7.81 -4.88 1.82
N ALA A 76 -7.06 -4.28 2.75
CA ALA A 76 -5.72 -3.77 2.46
C ALA A 76 -4.68 -4.90 2.36
N HIS A 77 -3.86 -4.87 1.31
CA HIS A 77 -2.75 -5.82 1.13
C HIS A 77 -1.47 -5.17 0.56
N GLY A 78 -1.34 -3.85 0.70
CA GLY A 78 -0.12 -3.11 0.41
C GLY A 78 -0.02 -2.52 -1.00
N LEU A 79 -1.08 -2.61 -1.81
CA LEU A 79 -1.22 -1.91 -3.10
C LEU A 79 -2.40 -0.95 -3.02
N CYS A 80 -2.22 0.32 -3.36
CA CYS A 80 -3.31 1.29 -3.30
C CYS A 80 -4.47 0.87 -4.24
N PHE A 81 -5.70 1.10 -3.78
CA PHE A 81 -6.97 0.73 -4.44
C PHE A 81 -7.25 -0.78 -4.55
N SER A 82 -6.22 -1.62 -4.44
CA SER A 82 -6.31 -3.07 -4.62
C SER A 82 -6.90 -3.77 -3.40
N VAL A 83 -7.63 -4.85 -3.65
CA VAL A 83 -8.06 -5.81 -2.63
C VAL A 83 -7.60 -7.21 -3.01
N PRO A 84 -7.41 -8.13 -2.05
CA PRO A 84 -7.11 -9.53 -2.35
C PRO A 84 -8.20 -10.18 -3.20
N GLU A 85 -7.82 -11.26 -3.87
CA GLU A 85 -8.78 -12.10 -4.59
C GLU A 85 -9.88 -12.59 -3.65
N GLY A 86 -11.12 -12.59 -4.16
CA GLY A 86 -12.30 -13.00 -3.38
C GLY A 86 -12.89 -11.93 -2.47
N ILE A 87 -12.25 -10.78 -2.33
CA ILE A 87 -12.77 -9.64 -1.58
C ILE A 87 -13.56 -8.73 -2.53
N PRO A 88 -14.78 -8.28 -2.15
CA PRO A 88 -15.55 -7.34 -2.97
C PRO A 88 -14.81 -6.04 -3.25
N CYS A 89 -14.90 -5.54 -4.48
CA CYS A 89 -14.30 -4.27 -4.86
C CYS A 89 -14.92 -3.12 -4.05
N PRO A 90 -14.11 -2.32 -3.35
CA PRO A 90 -14.58 -1.09 -2.71
C PRO A 90 -15.08 -0.07 -3.74
N PRO A 91 -15.92 0.89 -3.34
CA PRO A 91 -16.52 1.87 -4.26
C PRO A 91 -15.51 2.64 -5.13
N SER A 92 -14.37 3.02 -4.56
CA SER A 92 -13.30 3.72 -5.28
C SER A 92 -12.75 2.88 -6.44
N LEU A 93 -12.51 1.60 -6.20
CA LEU A 93 -12.03 0.68 -7.24
C LEU A 93 -13.11 0.39 -8.29
N VAL A 94 -14.35 0.24 -7.89
CA VAL A 94 -15.49 0.10 -8.83
C VAL A 94 -15.54 1.31 -9.77
N ASN A 95 -15.35 2.52 -9.27
CA ASN A 95 -15.35 3.73 -10.07
C ASN A 95 -14.17 3.78 -11.05
N ILE A 96 -12.98 3.34 -10.62
CA ILE A 96 -11.81 3.23 -11.50
C ILE A 96 -12.11 2.24 -12.65
N PHE A 97 -12.67 1.08 -12.36
CA PHE A 97 -13.00 0.10 -13.39
C PHE A 97 -14.09 0.60 -14.35
N LYS A 98 -15.11 1.31 -13.86
CA LYS A 98 -16.12 1.94 -14.71
C LYS A 98 -15.52 2.92 -15.69
N GLU A 99 -14.61 3.76 -15.22
CA GLU A 99 -13.93 4.75 -16.08
C GLU A 99 -13.08 4.07 -17.15
N ILE A 100 -12.25 3.08 -16.76
CA ILE A 100 -11.43 2.34 -17.71
C ILE A 100 -12.30 1.63 -18.75
N ASN A 101 -13.38 0.98 -18.34
CA ASN A 101 -14.28 0.28 -19.24
C ASN A 101 -14.95 1.23 -20.23
N SER A 102 -15.34 2.42 -19.76
CA SER A 102 -15.96 3.46 -20.61
C SER A 102 -14.96 4.05 -21.60
N ASP A 103 -13.77 4.38 -21.14
CA ASP A 103 -12.74 5.05 -21.94
C ASP A 103 -12.12 4.11 -23.00
N LEU A 104 -11.80 2.88 -22.61
CA LEU A 104 -11.10 1.94 -23.47
C LEU A 104 -12.02 0.91 -24.17
N GLY A 105 -13.32 0.94 -23.90
CA GLY A 105 -14.26 -0.03 -24.46
C GLY A 105 -14.00 -1.48 -24.03
N CYS A 106 -13.39 -1.68 -22.87
CA CYS A 106 -13.12 -2.99 -22.32
C CYS A 106 -14.16 -3.39 -21.25
N ASN A 107 -14.05 -4.58 -20.70
CA ASN A 107 -14.95 -5.09 -19.66
C ASN A 107 -14.16 -5.74 -18.54
N ILE A 108 -13.63 -4.90 -17.63
CA ILE A 108 -13.00 -5.39 -16.41
C ILE A 108 -14.12 -5.77 -15.42
N PRO A 109 -14.20 -7.03 -14.98
CA PRO A 109 -15.23 -7.44 -14.04
C PRO A 109 -14.96 -6.85 -12.65
N SER A 110 -16.00 -6.33 -12.00
CA SER A 110 -15.93 -5.83 -10.62
C SER A 110 -15.79 -6.92 -9.55
N THR A 111 -15.69 -8.16 -9.98
CA THR A 111 -15.50 -9.34 -9.11
C THR A 111 -14.04 -9.66 -8.82
N CYS A 112 -13.11 -9.07 -9.56
CA CYS A 112 -11.67 -9.26 -9.38
C CYS A 112 -10.98 -7.93 -9.11
N GLY A 113 -10.82 -7.60 -7.84
CA GLY A 113 -10.24 -6.32 -7.39
C GLY A 113 -8.75 -6.35 -7.10
N THR A 114 -8.06 -7.47 -7.37
CA THR A 114 -6.60 -7.50 -7.21
C THR A 114 -5.89 -6.83 -8.38
N LEU A 115 -5.04 -5.84 -8.06
CA LEU A 115 -4.25 -5.08 -9.03
C LEU A 115 -2.79 -5.57 -9.11
N THR A 116 -2.50 -6.74 -8.56
CA THR A 116 -1.15 -7.34 -8.60
C THR A 116 -0.64 -7.48 -10.04
N GLY A 117 -1.52 -7.81 -11.00
CA GLY A 117 -1.18 -7.87 -12.41
C GLY A 117 -0.76 -6.53 -13.00
N TRP A 118 -1.33 -5.42 -12.53
CA TRP A 118 -0.89 -4.08 -12.91
C TRP A 118 0.49 -3.76 -12.34
N ALA A 119 0.68 -4.07 -11.05
CA ALA A 119 1.96 -3.85 -10.38
C ALA A 119 3.11 -4.58 -11.08
N LYS A 120 2.91 -5.83 -11.46
CA LYS A 120 3.90 -6.63 -12.21
C LYS A 120 4.22 -6.08 -13.60
N GLN A 121 3.37 -5.25 -14.16
CA GLN A 121 3.59 -4.58 -15.44
C GLN A 121 4.27 -3.21 -15.31
N GLY A 122 4.61 -2.79 -14.10
CA GLY A 122 5.30 -1.53 -13.85
C GLY A 122 4.41 -0.41 -13.34
N VAL A 123 3.18 -0.69 -12.91
CA VAL A 123 2.32 0.28 -12.23
C VAL A 123 2.62 0.25 -10.74
N PHE A 124 3.31 1.27 -10.24
CA PHE A 124 3.67 1.40 -8.84
C PHE A 124 2.50 1.98 -8.04
N LEU A 125 1.82 1.12 -7.30
CA LEU A 125 0.57 1.42 -6.60
C LEU A 125 0.85 1.73 -5.12
N LEU A 126 1.19 2.97 -4.80
CA LEU A 126 1.62 3.39 -3.48
C LEU A 126 0.58 4.29 -2.79
N ASN A 127 0.26 4.01 -1.55
CA ASN A 127 -0.42 4.96 -0.68
C ASN A 127 0.58 5.96 -0.08
N THR A 128 0.17 7.20 0.11
CA THR A 128 0.99 8.22 0.79
C THR A 128 1.17 7.90 2.27
N THR A 129 0.22 7.19 2.87
CA THR A 129 0.30 6.62 4.23
C THR A 129 0.13 5.11 4.11
N LEU A 130 1.12 4.34 4.59
CA LEU A 130 1.18 2.89 4.32
C LEU A 130 0.39 2.02 5.29
N THR A 131 -0.11 2.60 6.38
CA THR A 131 -0.85 1.88 7.42
C THR A 131 -2.07 2.65 7.88
N VAL A 132 -3.02 1.94 8.47
CA VAL A 132 -4.27 2.51 9.01
C VAL A 132 -4.73 1.69 10.21
N ARG A 133 -5.36 2.31 11.20
CA ARG A 133 -6.07 1.62 12.27
C ARG A 133 -7.37 1.04 11.74
N ALA A 134 -7.69 -0.19 12.12
CA ALA A 134 -8.93 -0.86 11.72
C ALA A 134 -10.15 0.01 12.00
N HIS A 135 -11.02 0.16 11.01
CA HIS A 135 -12.27 0.93 11.04
C HIS A 135 -12.13 2.46 11.17
N TYR A 136 -10.90 3.02 11.15
CA TYR A 136 -10.66 4.45 11.29
C TYR A 136 -9.89 4.99 10.09
N ALA A 137 -10.60 5.40 9.04
CA ALA A 137 -10.00 5.99 7.84
C ALA A 137 -9.11 7.19 8.21
N GLY A 138 -7.95 7.28 7.57
CA GLY A 138 -7.02 8.39 7.78
C GLY A 138 -6.36 8.46 9.15
N SER A 139 -6.51 7.44 9.99
CA SER A 139 -6.04 7.46 11.39
C SER A 139 -4.54 7.66 11.55
N HIS A 140 -3.73 7.31 10.56
CA HIS A 140 -2.28 7.48 10.59
C HIS A 140 -1.76 8.64 9.73
N ILE A 141 -2.65 9.42 9.09
CA ILE A 141 -2.26 10.57 8.26
C ILE A 141 -1.74 11.75 9.09
N ILE A 142 -2.21 11.90 10.33
CA ILE A 142 -1.96 13.08 11.20
C ILE A 142 -0.71 12.91 12.05
N ILE A 143 0.11 11.91 11.79
CA ILE A 143 1.36 11.74 12.53
C ILE A 143 2.33 12.81 12.01
N LYS A 144 2.42 13.91 12.76
CA LYS A 144 3.46 14.93 12.53
C LYS A 144 4.80 14.38 13.00
N TYR A 145 5.74 14.25 12.10
CA TYR A 145 7.11 13.86 12.37
C TYR A 145 7.96 15.09 12.66
#